data_9f60417f27165a3185a994120c72110c
#
_entry.id   9f60417f27165a3185a994120c72110c
#
_cell.length_a   1.000
_cell.length_b   1.000
_cell.length_c   1.000
_cell.angle_alpha   90.00
_cell.angle_beta   90.00
_cell.angle_gamma   90.00
#
_symmetry.space_group_name_H-M   'P 1'
#
loop_
_entity.id
_entity.type
_entity.pdbx_description
1 polymer ?
#
loop_
_entity_poly.entity_id
_entity_poly.type
_entity_poly.pdbx_seq_one_letter_code
_entity_poly.pdbx_strand_id
1 'polypeptide(L)'
;MISNRIRNWDSKVTVPKRPLIIAEAGVNHEGDLSIARRLVREAAAGGADAIKFQTYRVDTLVAKQAPAYWDTTKETTTSQTALYRKYEKFWKNEYEQLKICCEKEGIEFLSSPFDESSALFLNDLMEVFKIASSEITNKPFIELICSYGKPVILSTGASNVEEIDEALGWIDRSGVPAAILHCVLSYPTADDDAQLGMIVGLKKQYPTRLVGYSDHTLPGNMKNLETATILGAEILE
;
A
#
# COMPACT_ATOMS: atom_id res chain seq x y z
N MET A 1 -4.83 14.50 6.92
CA MET A 1 -4.23 13.22 7.36
C MET A 1 -5.15 12.08 6.95
N ILE A 2 -4.58 11.05 6.35
CA ILE A 2 -5.28 9.86 5.81
C ILE A 2 -6.04 9.13 6.92
N SER A 3 -5.40 8.94 8.09
CA SER A 3 -6.01 8.29 9.24
C SER A 3 -7.35 8.94 9.65
N ASN A 4 -7.41 10.27 9.68
CA ASN A 4 -8.63 10.99 10.01
C ASN A 4 -9.74 10.78 8.97
N ARG A 5 -9.38 10.67 7.68
CA ARG A 5 -10.37 10.44 6.64
C ARG A 5 -10.95 9.04 6.71
N ILE A 6 -10.14 8.03 7.08
CA ILE A 6 -10.62 6.66 7.30
C ILE A 6 -11.50 6.57 8.56
N ARG A 7 -11.08 7.20 9.69
CA ARG A 7 -11.85 7.19 10.94
C ARG A 7 -13.20 7.88 10.85
N ASN A 8 -13.27 8.97 10.08
CA ASN A 8 -14.45 9.83 10.00
C ASN A 8 -15.20 9.66 8.67
N TRP A 9 -14.99 8.54 7.98
CA TRP A 9 -15.70 8.28 6.75
C TRP A 9 -17.19 8.01 7.02
N ASP A 10 -18.05 8.69 6.27
CA ASP A 10 -19.51 8.51 6.33
C ASP A 10 -20.06 8.29 4.93
N SER A 11 -20.66 7.12 4.71
CA SER A 11 -21.29 6.75 3.44
C SER A 11 -22.47 7.65 3.03
N LYS A 12 -23.02 8.43 3.96
CA LYS A 12 -24.13 9.36 3.71
C LYS A 12 -23.67 10.67 3.10
N VAL A 13 -22.36 10.96 3.12
CA VAL A 13 -21.82 12.17 2.49
C VAL A 13 -21.67 11.94 1.01
N THR A 14 -22.60 12.52 0.23
CA THR A 14 -22.70 12.35 -1.24
C THR A 14 -21.86 13.36 -2.03
N VAL A 15 -21.18 14.30 -1.39
CA VAL A 15 -20.36 15.30 -2.09
C VAL A 15 -19.09 14.64 -2.59
N PRO A 16 -18.79 14.67 -3.90
CA PRO A 16 -17.53 14.14 -4.42
C PRO A 16 -16.36 14.85 -3.77
N LYS A 17 -15.54 14.10 -3.05
CA LYS A 17 -14.28 14.59 -2.48
C LYS A 17 -13.15 14.17 -3.41
N ARG A 18 -12.14 15.02 -3.54
CA ARG A 18 -10.88 14.60 -4.18
C ARG A 18 -10.43 13.30 -3.53
N PRO A 19 -10.06 12.26 -4.30
CA PRO A 19 -9.47 11.07 -3.71
C PRO A 19 -8.19 11.41 -2.94
N LEU A 20 -7.86 10.62 -1.94
CA LEU A 20 -6.53 10.64 -1.33
C LEU A 20 -5.54 10.05 -2.31
N ILE A 21 -4.41 10.70 -2.51
CA ILE A 21 -3.34 10.26 -3.42
C ILE A 21 -2.15 9.78 -2.58
N ILE A 22 -1.80 8.52 -2.74
CA ILE A 22 -0.62 7.91 -2.12
C ILE A 22 0.38 7.60 -3.23
N ALA A 23 1.46 8.35 -3.30
CA ALA A 23 2.52 8.09 -4.26
C ALA A 23 3.34 6.86 -3.83
N GLU A 24 3.47 5.85 -4.70
CA GLU A 24 4.27 4.65 -4.42
C GLU A 24 5.74 4.89 -4.78
N ALA A 25 6.59 4.93 -3.79
CA ALA A 25 8.03 4.93 -3.95
C ALA A 25 8.62 3.51 -3.87
N GLY A 26 8.01 2.65 -3.08
CA GLY A 26 8.45 1.27 -2.90
C GLY A 26 9.93 1.20 -2.49
N VAL A 27 10.72 0.51 -3.32
CA VAL A 27 12.19 0.41 -3.21
C VAL A 27 12.93 1.14 -4.33
N ASN A 28 12.25 2.01 -5.09
CA ASN A 28 12.80 2.74 -6.23
C ASN A 28 13.92 3.74 -5.85
N HIS A 29 14.14 3.94 -4.56
CA HIS A 29 15.31 4.67 -4.05
C HIS A 29 16.62 3.91 -4.19
N GLU A 30 16.59 2.60 -4.49
CA GLU A 30 17.75 1.73 -4.74
C GLU A 30 18.83 1.76 -3.62
N GLY A 31 18.44 2.15 -2.41
CA GLY A 31 19.34 2.29 -1.26
C GLY A 31 20.08 3.64 -1.19
N ASP A 32 19.68 4.63 -2.00
CA ASP A 32 20.20 5.98 -1.95
C ASP A 32 19.19 6.92 -1.26
N LEU A 33 19.58 7.48 -0.11
CA LEU A 33 18.74 8.38 0.68
C LEU A 33 18.48 9.71 -0.05
N SER A 34 19.39 10.15 -0.92
CA SER A 34 19.21 11.37 -1.71
C SER A 34 18.12 11.19 -2.76
N ILE A 35 18.08 10.02 -3.40
CA ILE A 35 17.00 9.62 -4.33
C ILE A 35 15.67 9.52 -3.56
N ALA A 36 15.66 8.83 -2.40
CA ALA A 36 14.45 8.72 -1.60
C ALA A 36 13.86 10.09 -1.19
N ARG A 37 14.71 11.01 -0.75
CA ARG A 37 14.31 12.39 -0.44
C ARG A 37 13.82 13.17 -1.67
N ARG A 38 14.39 12.89 -2.84
CA ARG A 38 13.90 13.49 -4.10
C ARG A 38 12.50 12.98 -4.43
N LEU A 39 12.26 11.67 -4.30
CA LEU A 39 10.93 11.08 -4.49
C LEU A 39 9.89 11.71 -3.56
N VAL A 40 10.23 11.97 -2.28
CA VAL A 40 9.36 12.69 -1.33
C VAL A 40 8.99 14.08 -1.87
N ARG A 41 9.99 14.88 -2.29
CA ARG A 41 9.73 16.22 -2.82
C ARG A 41 8.91 16.21 -4.10
N GLU A 42 9.19 15.29 -5.02
CA GLU A 42 8.44 15.15 -6.27
C GLU A 42 6.99 14.72 -6.02
N ALA A 43 6.75 13.79 -5.09
CA ALA A 43 5.41 13.40 -4.66
C ALA A 43 4.63 14.59 -4.06
N ALA A 44 5.25 15.36 -3.19
CA ALA A 44 4.66 16.56 -2.60
C ALA A 44 4.35 17.62 -3.66
N ALA A 45 5.29 17.90 -4.56
CA ALA A 45 5.10 18.84 -5.67
C ALA A 45 4.00 18.40 -6.64
N GLY A 46 3.81 17.08 -6.83
CA GLY A 46 2.71 16.48 -7.58
C GLY A 46 1.36 16.53 -6.87
N GLY A 47 1.30 16.99 -5.63
CA GLY A 47 0.06 17.10 -4.85
C GLY A 47 -0.39 15.81 -4.20
N ALA A 48 0.50 14.84 -3.98
CA ALA A 48 0.19 13.65 -3.21
C ALA A 48 -0.10 13.99 -1.74
N ASP A 49 -1.00 13.22 -1.11
CA ASP A 49 -1.30 13.36 0.32
C ASP A 49 -0.29 12.57 1.17
N ALA A 50 0.28 11.52 0.59
CA ALA A 50 1.32 10.69 1.20
C ALA A 50 2.28 10.13 0.16
N ILE A 51 3.45 9.68 0.64
CA ILE A 51 4.35 8.81 -0.11
C ILE A 51 4.54 7.51 0.67
N LYS A 52 4.54 6.37 -0.05
CA LYS A 52 4.65 5.05 0.55
C LYS A 52 5.91 4.33 0.09
N PHE A 53 6.64 3.79 1.06
CA PHE A 53 7.78 2.91 0.91
C PHE A 53 7.42 1.46 1.23
N GLN A 54 8.42 0.58 1.20
CA GLN A 54 8.31 -0.81 1.63
C GLN A 54 9.39 -1.10 2.66
N THR A 55 9.00 -1.71 3.77
CA THR A 55 9.93 -2.05 4.86
C THR A 55 9.86 -3.54 5.14
N TYR A 56 10.99 -4.21 4.99
CA TYR A 56 11.10 -5.66 5.22
C TYR A 56 12.50 -6.05 5.66
N ARG A 57 12.58 -7.25 6.25
CA ARG A 57 13.83 -7.98 6.49
C ARG A 57 13.78 -9.25 5.65
N VAL A 58 14.74 -9.42 4.75
CA VAL A 58 14.75 -10.54 3.80
C VAL A 58 14.73 -11.89 4.52
N ASP A 59 15.43 -11.99 5.65
CA ASP A 59 15.54 -13.24 6.41
C ASP A 59 14.19 -13.70 7.02
N THR A 60 13.23 -12.78 7.16
CA THR A 60 11.89 -13.08 7.68
C THR A 60 10.80 -13.05 6.60
N LEU A 61 11.09 -12.43 5.45
CA LEU A 61 10.15 -12.28 4.34
C LEU A 61 10.17 -13.48 3.38
N VAL A 62 11.36 -13.95 3.02
CA VAL A 62 11.54 -14.87 1.90
C VAL A 62 11.79 -16.29 2.39
N ALA A 63 11.07 -17.26 1.82
CA ALA A 63 11.33 -18.66 2.07
C ALA A 63 12.75 -19.06 1.61
N LYS A 64 13.40 -19.99 2.31
CA LYS A 64 14.78 -20.43 2.02
C LYS A 64 14.96 -20.91 0.58
N GLN A 65 13.93 -21.49 -0.02
CA GLN A 65 13.92 -21.94 -1.41
C GLN A 65 12.81 -21.16 -2.14
N ALA A 66 13.17 -20.00 -2.65
CA ALA A 66 12.27 -19.13 -3.42
C ALA A 66 12.97 -18.73 -4.74
N PRO A 67 12.72 -19.47 -5.83
CA PRO A 67 13.29 -19.15 -7.13
C PRO A 67 12.73 -17.84 -7.68
N ALA A 68 13.37 -17.29 -8.71
CA ALA A 68 12.86 -16.15 -9.46
C ALA A 68 11.52 -16.51 -10.11
N TYR A 69 10.54 -15.59 -10.06
CA TYR A 69 9.26 -15.66 -10.76
C TYR A 69 9.15 -14.62 -11.90
N TRP A 70 10.22 -13.84 -12.09
CA TRP A 70 10.34 -12.81 -13.13
C TRP A 70 11.19 -13.28 -14.30
N ASP A 71 11.20 -12.49 -15.37
CA ASP A 71 12.05 -12.67 -16.54
C ASP A 71 13.52 -12.38 -16.20
N THR A 72 14.31 -13.44 -16.06
CA THR A 72 15.74 -13.35 -15.70
C THR A 72 16.63 -12.72 -16.79
N THR A 73 16.09 -12.46 -17.98
CA THR A 73 16.81 -11.69 -19.00
C THR A 73 16.77 -10.19 -18.71
N LYS A 74 15.77 -9.72 -17.97
CA LYS A 74 15.58 -8.32 -17.54
C LYS A 74 16.15 -8.05 -16.16
N GLU A 75 15.91 -8.96 -15.22
CA GLU A 75 16.48 -8.92 -13.88
C GLU A 75 17.27 -10.23 -13.65
N THR A 76 18.58 -10.12 -13.59
CA THR A 76 19.51 -11.28 -13.65
C THR A 76 19.58 -12.09 -12.35
N THR A 77 18.98 -11.64 -11.26
CA THR A 77 18.94 -12.42 -10.03
C THR A 77 18.09 -13.69 -10.22
N THR A 78 18.57 -14.80 -9.67
CA THR A 78 17.96 -16.13 -9.86
C THR A 78 17.09 -16.59 -8.70
N SER A 79 17.03 -15.81 -7.62
CA SER A 79 16.19 -16.11 -6.45
C SER A 79 15.60 -14.85 -5.84
N GLN A 80 14.45 -15.01 -5.22
CA GLN A 80 13.77 -13.92 -4.50
C GLN A 80 14.67 -13.36 -3.39
N THR A 81 15.37 -14.21 -2.64
CA THR A 81 16.32 -13.78 -1.61
C THR A 81 17.39 -12.83 -2.18
N ALA A 82 17.97 -13.17 -3.33
CA ALA A 82 19.00 -12.33 -3.97
C ALA A 82 18.42 -10.98 -4.40
N LEU A 83 17.23 -10.97 -5.00
CA LEU A 83 16.56 -9.75 -5.44
C LEU A 83 16.20 -8.85 -4.25
N TYR A 84 15.49 -9.36 -3.26
CA TYR A 84 15.09 -8.55 -2.11
C TYR A 84 16.29 -8.07 -1.30
N ARG A 85 17.37 -8.88 -1.16
CA ARG A 85 18.62 -8.47 -0.50
C ARG A 85 19.31 -7.31 -1.23
N LYS A 86 19.20 -7.25 -2.54
CA LYS A 86 19.73 -6.16 -3.36
C LYS A 86 19.10 -4.81 -2.97
N TYR A 87 17.82 -4.81 -2.59
CA TYR A 87 17.03 -3.62 -2.25
C TYR A 87 16.83 -3.41 -0.74
N GLU A 88 17.17 -4.37 0.13
CA GLU A 88 17.18 -4.23 1.59
C GLU A 88 18.37 -3.36 2.04
N LYS A 89 18.28 -2.06 1.78
CA LYS A 89 19.36 -1.10 2.08
C LYS A 89 19.04 -0.18 3.23
N PHE A 90 17.76 0.12 3.43
CA PHE A 90 17.29 1.03 4.46
C PHE A 90 16.83 0.25 5.69
N TRP A 91 17.01 0.90 6.84
CA TRP A 91 16.44 0.48 8.10
C TRP A 91 16.00 1.70 8.92
N LYS A 92 15.95 1.60 10.22
CA LYS A 92 15.35 2.60 11.13
C LYS A 92 15.81 4.03 10.86
N ASN A 93 17.11 4.26 10.81
CA ASN A 93 17.67 5.60 10.65
C ASN A 93 17.25 6.27 9.32
N GLU A 94 17.23 5.52 8.22
CA GLU A 94 16.84 6.07 6.92
C GLU A 94 15.33 6.40 6.90
N TYR A 95 14.48 5.52 7.43
CA TYR A 95 13.03 5.77 7.49
C TYR A 95 12.66 6.91 8.45
N GLU A 96 13.32 7.05 9.59
CA GLU A 96 13.18 8.22 10.48
C GLU A 96 13.52 9.53 9.74
N GLN A 97 14.61 9.53 8.97
CA GLN A 97 14.99 10.69 8.16
C GLN A 97 13.98 10.98 7.03
N LEU A 98 13.37 9.94 6.44
CA LEU A 98 12.32 10.10 5.42
C LEU A 98 11.02 10.63 6.04
N LYS A 99 10.66 10.17 7.24
CA LYS A 99 9.54 10.73 8.01
C LYS A 99 9.71 12.23 8.23
N ILE A 100 10.89 12.67 8.70
CA ILE A 100 11.21 14.09 8.88
C ILE A 100 11.17 14.84 7.54
N CYS A 101 11.62 14.23 6.46
CA CYS A 101 11.55 14.82 5.12
C CYS A 101 10.09 15.03 4.70
N CYS A 102 9.23 14.03 4.86
CA CYS A 102 7.80 14.13 4.54
C CYS A 102 7.11 15.24 5.34
N GLU A 103 7.42 15.38 6.64
CA GLU A 103 6.88 16.44 7.49
C GLU A 103 7.26 17.84 6.98
N LYS A 104 8.50 18.03 6.51
CA LYS A 104 8.97 19.30 5.93
C LYS A 104 8.27 19.63 4.62
N GLU A 105 7.97 18.63 3.81
CA GLU A 105 7.27 18.79 2.54
C GLU A 105 5.74 18.81 2.68
N GLY A 106 5.22 18.58 3.89
CA GLY A 106 3.78 18.66 4.20
C GLY A 106 2.95 17.48 3.70
N ILE A 107 3.57 16.31 3.47
CA ILE A 107 2.88 15.06 3.10
C ILE A 107 3.08 13.98 4.17
N GLU A 108 2.20 12.96 4.20
CA GLU A 108 2.33 11.86 5.15
C GLU A 108 3.39 10.84 4.68
N PHE A 109 4.18 10.37 5.64
CA PHE A 109 5.06 9.22 5.45
C PHE A 109 4.27 7.94 5.67
N LEU A 110 4.35 7.00 4.73
CA LEU A 110 3.83 5.64 4.84
C LEU A 110 4.90 4.63 4.44
N SER A 111 4.77 3.43 4.98
CA SER A 111 5.50 2.26 4.49
C SER A 111 4.66 1.00 4.72
N SER A 112 4.68 0.08 3.76
CA SER A 112 4.09 -1.25 3.96
C SER A 112 5.09 -2.13 4.70
N PRO A 113 4.79 -2.61 5.92
CA PRO A 113 5.58 -3.64 6.56
C PRO A 113 5.29 -5.00 5.94
N PHE A 114 6.28 -5.86 5.88
CA PHE A 114 6.16 -7.25 5.43
C PHE A 114 6.65 -8.26 6.48
N ASP A 115 6.98 -7.79 7.69
CA ASP A 115 7.37 -8.63 8.83
C ASP A 115 7.05 -7.93 10.15
N GLU A 116 7.03 -8.70 11.24
CA GLU A 116 6.67 -8.21 12.58
C GLU A 116 7.63 -7.11 13.07
N SER A 117 8.92 -7.24 12.82
CA SER A 117 9.92 -6.27 13.28
C SER A 117 9.79 -4.93 12.57
N SER A 118 9.45 -4.98 11.27
CA SER A 118 9.12 -3.81 10.47
C SER A 118 7.82 -3.16 10.94
N ALA A 119 6.78 -3.94 11.20
CA ALA A 119 5.50 -3.43 11.71
C ALA A 119 5.66 -2.75 13.07
N LEU A 120 6.41 -3.36 13.99
CA LEU A 120 6.70 -2.79 15.30
C LEU A 120 7.43 -1.44 15.20
N PHE A 121 8.47 -1.38 14.37
CA PHE A 121 9.22 -0.14 14.17
C PHE A 121 8.37 0.96 13.52
N LEU A 122 7.62 0.63 12.48
CA LEU A 122 6.79 1.61 11.75
C LEU A 122 5.62 2.13 12.59
N ASN A 123 5.23 1.43 13.64
CA ASN A 123 4.15 1.88 14.51
C ASN A 123 4.46 3.25 15.13
N ASP A 124 5.71 3.58 15.39
CA ASP A 124 6.10 4.89 15.93
C ASP A 124 6.17 6.00 14.86
N LEU A 125 6.20 5.64 13.58
CA LEU A 125 6.38 6.57 12.47
C LEU A 125 5.09 6.92 11.72
N MET A 126 4.07 6.06 11.76
CA MET A 126 2.87 6.15 10.93
C MET A 126 1.59 6.20 11.77
N GLU A 127 0.56 6.84 11.22
CA GLU A 127 -0.79 6.91 11.80
C GLU A 127 -1.80 6.00 11.12
N VAL A 128 -1.40 5.31 10.05
CA VAL A 128 -2.21 4.35 9.30
C VAL A 128 -1.30 3.26 8.76
N PHE A 129 -1.75 2.02 8.78
CA PHE A 129 -1.00 0.90 8.21
C PHE A 129 -1.53 0.52 6.83
N LYS A 130 -0.62 0.27 5.89
CA LYS A 130 -0.94 -0.38 4.61
C LYS A 130 -0.58 -1.86 4.71
N ILE A 131 -1.57 -2.71 4.47
CA ILE A 131 -1.39 -4.16 4.33
C ILE A 131 -1.42 -4.50 2.85
N ALA A 132 -0.34 -5.08 2.34
CA ALA A 132 -0.24 -5.51 0.96
C ALA A 132 -1.19 -6.69 0.68
N SER A 133 -1.60 -6.87 -0.58
CA SER A 133 -2.48 -7.97 -0.97
C SER A 133 -1.86 -9.35 -0.74
N SER A 134 -0.53 -9.49 -0.77
CA SER A 134 0.18 -10.72 -0.41
C SER A 134 -0.06 -11.17 1.04
N GLU A 135 -0.46 -10.24 1.92
CA GLU A 135 -0.67 -10.50 3.34
C GLU A 135 -2.15 -10.71 3.69
N ILE A 136 -3.07 -10.68 2.73
CA ILE A 136 -4.52 -10.70 3.02
C ILE A 136 -4.96 -11.96 3.75
N THR A 137 -4.31 -13.08 3.54
CA THR A 137 -4.57 -14.35 4.23
C THR A 137 -3.69 -14.57 5.47
N ASN A 138 -2.77 -13.64 5.76
CA ASN A 138 -1.86 -13.72 6.89
C ASN A 138 -2.53 -13.20 8.17
N LYS A 139 -3.46 -14.00 8.71
CA LYS A 139 -4.22 -13.64 9.92
C LYS A 139 -3.35 -13.17 11.09
N PRO A 140 -2.26 -13.88 11.50
CA PRO A 140 -1.44 -13.43 12.62
C PRO A 140 -0.85 -12.04 12.41
N PHE A 141 -0.41 -11.74 11.19
CA PHE A 141 0.16 -10.45 10.86
C PHE A 141 -0.90 -9.33 10.84
N ILE A 142 -2.09 -9.59 10.29
CA ILE A 142 -3.21 -8.65 10.31
C ILE A 142 -3.61 -8.34 11.76
N GLU A 143 -3.76 -9.36 12.61
CA GLU A 143 -4.12 -9.20 14.02
C GLU A 143 -3.03 -8.42 14.79
N LEU A 144 -1.75 -8.65 14.51
CA LEU A 144 -0.65 -7.87 15.06
C LEU A 144 -0.77 -6.38 14.68
N ILE A 145 -0.94 -6.08 13.39
CA ILE A 145 -1.10 -4.68 12.93
C ILE A 145 -2.31 -4.02 13.58
N CYS A 146 -3.44 -4.72 13.65
CA CYS A 146 -4.65 -4.22 14.28
C CYS A 146 -4.47 -3.96 15.78
N SER A 147 -3.60 -4.71 16.47
CA SER A 147 -3.31 -4.50 17.90
C SER A 147 -2.71 -3.13 18.22
N TYR A 148 -2.15 -2.43 17.23
CA TYR A 148 -1.66 -1.07 17.37
C TYR A 148 -2.77 0.00 17.41
N GLY A 149 -4.04 -0.36 17.16
CA GLY A 149 -5.19 0.54 17.25
C GLY A 149 -5.24 1.63 16.17
N LYS A 150 -4.48 1.48 15.09
CA LYS A 150 -4.41 2.44 13.98
C LYS A 150 -5.26 1.97 12.80
N PRO A 151 -5.86 2.90 12.00
CA PRO A 151 -6.57 2.53 10.79
C PRO A 151 -5.72 1.72 9.83
N VAL A 152 -6.37 0.89 9.04
CA VAL A 152 -5.74 0.00 8.07
C VAL A 152 -6.23 0.32 6.66
N ILE A 153 -5.33 0.24 5.68
CA ILE A 153 -5.64 0.19 4.25
C ILE A 153 -5.24 -1.19 3.76
N LEU A 154 -6.22 -2.02 3.38
CA LEU A 154 -6.02 -3.38 2.90
C LEU A 154 -6.16 -3.45 1.38
N SER A 155 -5.14 -3.91 0.67
CA SER A 155 -5.25 -4.25 -0.75
C SER A 155 -5.82 -5.65 -0.95
N THR A 156 -6.66 -5.83 -1.99
CA THR A 156 -7.44 -7.06 -2.23
C THR A 156 -7.02 -7.82 -3.49
N GLY A 157 -5.81 -7.58 -4.00
CA GLY A 157 -5.26 -8.33 -5.12
C GLY A 157 -5.01 -9.81 -4.75
N ALA A 158 -5.07 -10.70 -5.77
CA ALA A 158 -4.87 -12.14 -5.62
C ALA A 158 -5.75 -12.80 -4.54
N SER A 159 -6.96 -12.30 -4.33
CA SER A 159 -7.91 -12.84 -3.37
C SER A 159 -9.31 -12.93 -3.96
N ASN A 160 -10.09 -13.86 -3.44
CA ASN A 160 -11.52 -13.96 -3.70
C ASN A 160 -12.32 -13.20 -2.62
N VAL A 161 -13.65 -13.13 -2.79
CA VAL A 161 -14.51 -12.38 -1.87
C VAL A 161 -14.51 -12.99 -0.46
N GLU A 162 -14.44 -14.31 -0.36
CA GLU A 162 -14.42 -15.03 0.92
C GLU A 162 -13.15 -14.69 1.72
N GLU A 163 -12.00 -14.60 1.07
CA GLU A 163 -10.74 -14.20 1.70
C GLU A 163 -10.75 -12.74 2.14
N ILE A 164 -11.38 -11.86 1.35
CA ILE A 164 -11.59 -10.45 1.73
C ILE A 164 -12.49 -10.38 2.96
N ASP A 165 -13.61 -11.12 2.99
CA ASP A 165 -14.54 -11.15 4.12
C ASP A 165 -13.86 -11.68 5.39
N GLU A 166 -13.03 -12.72 5.28
CA GLU A 166 -12.26 -13.24 6.42
C GLU A 166 -11.29 -12.18 6.97
N ALA A 167 -10.49 -11.56 6.10
CA ALA A 167 -9.53 -10.53 6.50
C ALA A 167 -10.23 -9.34 7.17
N LEU A 168 -11.32 -8.86 6.57
CA LEU A 168 -12.13 -7.80 7.16
C LEU A 168 -12.76 -8.22 8.49
N GLY A 169 -13.18 -9.48 8.62
CA GLY A 169 -13.69 -10.04 9.87
C GLY A 169 -12.63 -10.03 10.98
N TRP A 170 -11.35 -10.24 10.69
CA TRP A 170 -10.27 -10.13 11.69
C TRP A 170 -10.06 -8.68 12.10
N ILE A 171 -10.05 -7.74 11.13
CA ILE A 171 -9.89 -6.31 11.39
C ILE A 171 -11.08 -5.78 12.22
N ASP A 172 -12.31 -6.14 11.86
CA ASP A 172 -13.52 -5.69 12.56
C ASP A 172 -13.56 -6.13 14.03
N ARG A 173 -13.11 -7.35 14.32
CA ARG A 173 -13.02 -7.83 15.70
C ARG A 173 -12.05 -7.03 16.56
N SER A 174 -11.03 -6.41 15.96
CA SER A 174 -10.11 -5.53 16.69
C SER A 174 -10.62 -4.09 16.84
N GLY A 175 -11.73 -3.74 16.17
CA GLY A 175 -12.36 -2.42 16.29
C GLY A 175 -11.62 -1.29 15.55
N VAL A 176 -10.63 -1.60 14.71
CA VAL A 176 -9.91 -0.57 13.94
C VAL A 176 -10.62 -0.28 12.62
N PRO A 177 -10.69 0.98 12.20
CA PRO A 177 -11.27 1.35 10.90
C PRO A 177 -10.41 0.84 9.74
N ALA A 178 -11.08 0.35 8.68
CA ALA A 178 -10.39 -0.11 7.48
C ALA A 178 -10.93 0.52 6.20
N ALA A 179 -10.02 0.84 5.29
CA ALA A 179 -10.28 1.06 3.88
C ALA A 179 -9.81 -0.14 3.06
N ILE A 180 -10.41 -0.38 1.89
CA ILE A 180 -10.01 -1.45 0.98
C ILE A 180 -9.63 -0.88 -0.39
N LEU A 181 -8.60 -1.46 -1.01
CA LEU A 181 -8.17 -1.06 -2.34
C LEU A 181 -8.32 -2.25 -3.30
N HIS A 182 -9.09 -2.04 -4.37
CA HIS A 182 -8.98 -2.93 -5.52
C HIS A 182 -7.56 -2.86 -6.09
N CYS A 183 -6.98 -3.99 -6.41
CA CYS A 183 -5.74 -4.07 -7.19
C CYS A 183 -5.66 -5.41 -7.94
N VAL A 184 -4.78 -5.47 -8.93
CA VAL A 184 -4.47 -6.70 -9.67
C VAL A 184 -3.02 -7.07 -9.39
N LEU A 185 -2.77 -8.31 -8.99
CA LEU A 185 -1.42 -8.81 -8.68
C LEU A 185 -0.69 -9.22 -9.97
N SER A 186 -0.40 -8.22 -10.80
CA SER A 186 0.43 -8.34 -12.00
C SER A 186 1.28 -7.07 -12.14
N TYR A 187 2.57 -7.21 -12.43
CA TYR A 187 3.52 -6.11 -12.46
C TYR A 187 4.37 -6.11 -13.75
N PRO A 188 4.05 -5.25 -14.73
CA PRO A 188 2.89 -4.35 -14.76
C PRO A 188 1.60 -5.09 -15.08
N THR A 189 0.46 -4.53 -14.65
CA THR A 189 -0.87 -4.94 -15.10
C THR A 189 -1.13 -4.34 -16.49
N ALA A 190 -1.66 -5.13 -17.43
CA ALA A 190 -2.15 -4.58 -18.68
C ALA A 190 -3.42 -3.74 -18.44
N ASP A 191 -3.61 -2.66 -19.21
CA ASP A 191 -4.76 -1.77 -19.03
C ASP A 191 -6.11 -2.52 -19.08
N ASP A 192 -6.26 -3.48 -20.00
CA ASP A 192 -7.47 -4.30 -20.14
C ASP A 192 -7.70 -5.24 -18.95
N ASP A 193 -6.63 -5.58 -18.22
CA ASP A 193 -6.68 -6.46 -17.06
C ASP A 193 -6.86 -5.70 -15.73
N ALA A 194 -6.89 -4.37 -15.74
CA ALA A 194 -7.04 -3.55 -14.54
C ALA A 194 -8.38 -3.75 -13.81
N GLN A 195 -9.39 -4.30 -14.49
CA GLN A 195 -10.70 -4.69 -13.94
C GLN A 195 -11.36 -3.61 -13.07
N LEU A 196 -11.29 -2.34 -13.49
CA LEU A 196 -11.72 -1.18 -12.69
C LEU A 196 -13.19 -1.23 -12.25
N GLY A 197 -14.04 -2.01 -12.95
CA GLY A 197 -15.42 -2.28 -12.52
C GLY A 197 -15.52 -2.90 -11.12
N MET A 198 -14.46 -3.56 -10.63
CA MET A 198 -14.40 -4.11 -9.28
C MET A 198 -14.51 -3.02 -8.19
N ILE A 199 -14.10 -1.78 -8.47
CA ILE A 199 -14.28 -0.66 -7.54
C ILE A 199 -15.76 -0.48 -7.20
N VAL A 200 -16.62 -0.48 -8.21
CA VAL A 200 -18.08 -0.37 -8.03
C VAL A 200 -18.63 -1.60 -7.30
N GLY A 201 -18.14 -2.81 -7.63
CA GLY A 201 -18.50 -4.05 -6.96
C GLY A 201 -18.17 -4.01 -5.47
N LEU A 202 -16.94 -3.63 -5.12
CA LEU A 202 -16.49 -3.52 -3.73
C LEU A 202 -17.28 -2.45 -2.95
N LYS A 203 -17.57 -1.31 -3.56
CA LYS A 203 -18.42 -0.26 -2.92
C LYS A 203 -19.82 -0.77 -2.62
N LYS A 204 -20.38 -1.59 -3.49
CA LYS A 204 -21.68 -2.21 -3.27
C LYS A 204 -21.65 -3.29 -2.19
N GLN A 205 -20.58 -4.10 -2.16
CA GLN A 205 -20.39 -5.18 -1.19
C GLN A 205 -20.07 -4.64 0.20
N TYR A 206 -19.26 -3.57 0.29
CA TYR A 206 -18.78 -3.00 1.53
C TYR A 206 -19.19 -1.51 1.68
N PRO A 207 -20.49 -1.20 1.76
CA PRO A 207 -20.99 0.17 1.71
C PRO A 207 -20.62 1.04 2.92
N THR A 208 -20.05 0.44 3.96
CA THR A 208 -19.60 1.13 5.18
C THR A 208 -18.11 1.42 5.19
N ARG A 209 -17.40 1.19 4.06
CA ARG A 209 -15.95 1.36 3.97
C ARG A 209 -15.54 2.29 2.85
N LEU A 210 -14.43 2.98 3.04
CA LEU A 210 -13.70 3.63 1.95
C LEU A 210 -13.21 2.56 0.98
N VAL A 211 -13.47 2.75 -0.30
CA VAL A 211 -12.97 1.90 -1.38
C VAL A 211 -12.08 2.72 -2.29
N GLY A 212 -10.90 2.19 -2.62
CA GLY A 212 -9.94 2.83 -3.50
C GLY A 212 -9.38 1.88 -4.54
N TYR A 213 -8.31 2.31 -5.19
CA TYR A 213 -7.60 1.57 -6.22
C TYR A 213 -6.09 1.67 -5.98
N SER A 214 -5.40 0.54 -6.03
CA SER A 214 -3.94 0.44 -6.05
C SER A 214 -3.54 0.02 -7.47
N ASP A 215 -2.94 0.96 -8.22
CA ASP A 215 -2.64 0.83 -9.64
C ASP A 215 -1.28 0.16 -9.87
N HIS A 216 -1.28 -0.90 -10.67
CA HIS A 216 -0.05 -1.55 -11.12
C HIS A 216 0.15 -1.46 -12.64
N THR A 217 -0.63 -0.60 -13.32
CA THR A 217 -0.45 -0.36 -14.75
C THR A 217 0.74 0.54 -15.02
N LEU A 218 1.20 0.59 -16.27
CA LEU A 218 2.28 1.52 -16.64
C LEU A 218 1.78 2.98 -16.59
N PRO A 219 2.57 3.90 -16.01
CA PRO A 219 2.14 5.29 -15.78
C PRO A 219 2.21 6.15 -17.06
N GLY A 220 1.65 5.65 -18.17
CA GLY A 220 1.73 6.34 -19.48
C GLY A 220 0.85 7.58 -19.55
N ASN A 221 -0.45 7.43 -19.32
CA ASN A 221 -1.44 8.47 -19.51
C ASN A 221 -2.41 8.67 -18.34
N MET A 222 -2.21 7.96 -17.24
CA MET A 222 -3.00 8.01 -16.00
C MET A 222 -4.52 7.71 -16.18
N LYS A 223 -4.94 7.14 -17.32
CA LYS A 223 -6.37 6.88 -17.62
C LYS A 223 -7.01 5.93 -16.62
N ASN A 224 -6.27 4.95 -16.11
CA ASN A 224 -6.79 4.01 -15.14
C ASN A 224 -7.09 4.71 -13.80
N LEU A 225 -6.23 5.63 -13.35
CA LEU A 225 -6.47 6.43 -12.15
C LEU A 225 -7.63 7.43 -12.34
N GLU A 226 -7.72 8.06 -13.50
CA GLU A 226 -8.85 8.93 -13.84
C GLU A 226 -10.16 8.14 -13.87
N THR A 227 -10.18 6.99 -14.54
CA THR A 227 -11.33 6.10 -14.61
C THR A 227 -11.72 5.56 -13.22
N ALA A 228 -10.75 5.14 -12.42
CA ALA A 228 -10.99 4.71 -11.04
C ALA A 228 -11.64 5.82 -10.21
N THR A 229 -11.19 7.07 -10.38
CA THR A 229 -11.80 8.24 -9.74
C THR A 229 -13.26 8.45 -10.16
N ILE A 230 -13.54 8.34 -11.45
CA ILE A 230 -14.91 8.46 -12.00
C ILE A 230 -15.81 7.34 -11.46
N LEU A 231 -15.28 6.12 -11.31
CA LEU A 231 -15.96 4.98 -10.71
C LEU A 231 -16.12 5.09 -9.18
N GLY A 232 -15.57 6.15 -8.59
CA GLY A 232 -15.76 6.50 -7.20
C GLY A 232 -14.69 5.97 -6.26
N ALA A 233 -13.48 5.69 -6.75
CA ALA A 233 -12.33 5.43 -5.87
C ALA A 233 -12.05 6.66 -5.00
N GLU A 234 -11.86 6.44 -3.71
CA GLU A 234 -11.65 7.50 -2.71
C GLU A 234 -10.20 7.54 -2.20
N ILE A 235 -9.41 6.53 -2.54
CA ILE A 235 -7.96 6.42 -2.34
C ILE A 235 -7.38 5.92 -3.66
N LEU A 236 -6.31 6.54 -4.13
CA LEU A 236 -5.48 6.10 -5.24
C LEU A 236 -4.05 5.89 -4.75
N GLU A 237 -3.50 4.73 -5.07
CA GLU A 237 -2.14 4.35 -4.71
C GLU A 237 -1.40 3.82 -5.92
#